data_aebfaf9718604906808920ccd52ee401
#
_entry.id   aebfaf9718604906808920ccd52ee401
#
_cell.length_a   1.000
_cell.length_b   1.000
_cell.length_c   1.000
_cell.angle_alpha   90.00
_cell.angle_beta   90.00
_cell.angle_gamma   90.00
#
_symmetry.space_group_name_H-M   'P 1'
#
loop_
_entity.id
_entity.type
_entity.pdbx_description
1 polymer ?
#
loop_
_entity_poly.entity_id
_entity_poly.type
_entity_poly.pdbx_seq_one_letter_code
_entity_poly.pdbx_strand_id
1 'polypeptide(L)'
;TGGFKPQNWMTPPCVVEETGTGLEVRKLKGEDKLEIRIAEVLSDVEHDMGEAAALEKDGVEAHLQEALADAPHWCGEGFRLVRREWPTDIGPVDLMCRDPEDEWIAVEIKRIGTIDAIEQLTRYLERIRLDPAMAQCRGVLAAQTVKPQARVLAESRGIEWVEVDLAVVRGVLDRVLTAGVF
;
A
#
# COMPACT_ATOMS: atom_id res chain seq x y z
N THR A 1 -19.46 37.55 7.25
CA THR A 1 -20.26 36.33 7.05
C THR A 1 -19.29 35.19 6.77
N GLY A 2 -18.87 34.50 7.86
CA GLY A 2 -18.00 33.32 7.78
C GLY A 2 -18.75 32.18 7.11
N GLY A 3 -18.20 31.66 6.01
CA GLY A 3 -18.76 30.52 5.33
C GLY A 3 -18.76 29.30 6.26
N PHE A 4 -19.90 28.67 6.41
CA PHE A 4 -20.10 27.45 7.14
C PHE A 4 -19.34 26.31 6.41
N LYS A 5 -18.45 25.61 7.11
CA LYS A 5 -17.75 24.43 6.59
C LYS A 5 -18.40 23.16 7.15
N PRO A 6 -19.25 22.46 6.40
CA PRO A 6 -19.97 21.27 6.89
C PRO A 6 -19.06 20.18 7.47
N GLN A 7 -17.86 20.04 6.90
CA GLN A 7 -16.86 19.04 7.34
C GLN A 7 -16.47 19.14 8.81
N ASN A 8 -16.57 20.33 9.42
CA ASN A 8 -16.23 20.50 10.84
C ASN A 8 -17.30 19.92 11.79
N TRP A 9 -18.47 19.56 11.28
CA TRP A 9 -19.55 18.99 12.07
C TRP A 9 -19.53 17.46 12.08
N MET A 10 -18.93 16.83 11.07
CA MET A 10 -18.84 15.37 10.93
C MET A 10 -17.53 14.80 11.48
N THR A 11 -16.65 15.63 12.03
CA THR A 11 -15.40 15.17 12.67
C THR A 11 -15.65 14.90 14.16
N PRO A 12 -15.18 13.79 14.72
CA PRO A 12 -15.31 13.52 16.15
C PRO A 12 -14.76 14.68 17.03
N PRO A 13 -15.40 14.99 18.17
CA PRO A 13 -16.49 14.25 18.78
C PRO A 13 -17.87 14.79 18.36
N CYS A 14 -18.55 14.06 17.48
CA CYS A 14 -19.95 14.29 17.14
C CYS A 14 -20.70 12.95 17.09
N VAL A 15 -22.01 13.01 17.25
CA VAL A 15 -22.91 11.86 17.07
C VAL A 15 -23.73 12.10 15.81
N VAL A 16 -23.78 11.11 14.93
CA VAL A 16 -24.57 11.12 13.69
C VAL A 16 -25.70 10.12 13.86
N GLU A 17 -26.93 10.55 13.71
CA GLU A 17 -28.13 9.70 13.77
C GLU A 17 -28.88 9.79 12.43
N GLU A 18 -29.28 8.64 11.90
CA GLU A 18 -30.13 8.59 10.72
C GLU A 18 -31.58 8.96 11.08
N THR A 19 -32.18 9.80 10.26
CA THR A 19 -33.58 10.16 10.36
C THR A 19 -34.33 9.64 9.13
N GLY A 20 -35.66 9.56 9.19
CA GLY A 20 -36.44 9.07 8.05
C GLY A 20 -36.30 9.89 6.74
N THR A 21 -35.64 11.07 6.80
CA THR A 21 -35.46 11.98 5.66
C THR A 21 -34.02 12.47 5.48
N GLY A 22 -33.06 11.97 6.27
CA GLY A 22 -31.66 12.41 6.21
C GLY A 22 -30.87 12.07 7.45
N LEU A 23 -30.00 12.97 7.89
CA LEU A 23 -29.09 12.79 9.01
C LEU A 23 -29.24 13.93 10.01
N GLU A 24 -29.14 13.62 11.29
CA GLU A 24 -28.97 14.61 12.37
C GLU A 24 -27.60 14.47 12.99
N VAL A 25 -26.81 15.54 13.02
CA VAL A 25 -25.48 15.59 13.59
C VAL A 25 -25.49 16.46 14.83
N ARG A 26 -25.08 15.92 15.99
CA ARG A 26 -24.99 16.60 17.26
C ARG A 26 -23.56 16.67 17.76
N LYS A 27 -23.16 17.81 18.32
CA LYS A 27 -21.89 17.89 19.06
C LYS A 27 -22.07 17.28 20.45
N LEU A 28 -21.06 16.56 20.96
CA LEU A 28 -21.06 16.01 22.32
C LEU A 28 -21.05 17.09 23.42
N LYS A 29 -20.62 18.31 23.08
CA LYS A 29 -20.61 19.47 23.99
C LYS A 29 -21.31 20.64 23.31
N GLY A 30 -22.47 21.05 23.87
CA GLY A 30 -23.29 22.14 23.37
C GLY A 30 -24.68 21.68 22.93
N GLU A 31 -25.57 22.61 22.69
CA GLU A 31 -26.96 22.36 22.21
C GLU A 31 -27.08 22.46 20.69
N ASP A 32 -25.93 22.67 19.99
CA ASP A 32 -25.91 22.82 18.54
C ASP A 32 -26.17 21.49 17.84
N LYS A 33 -27.13 21.50 16.92
CA LYS A 33 -27.41 20.38 16.04
C LYS A 33 -27.47 20.84 14.59
N LEU A 34 -27.08 19.93 13.67
CA LEU A 34 -27.21 20.10 12.23
C LEU A 34 -28.18 19.05 11.70
N GLU A 35 -29.25 19.45 11.06
CA GLU A 35 -30.18 18.58 10.36
C GLU A 35 -29.86 18.64 8.85
N ILE A 36 -29.53 17.50 8.27
CA ILE A 36 -29.22 17.32 6.84
C ILE A 36 -30.39 16.56 6.22
N ARG A 37 -31.17 17.24 5.37
CA ARG A 37 -32.23 16.58 4.59
C ARG A 37 -31.70 16.16 3.23
N ILE A 38 -31.85 14.88 2.91
CA ILE A 38 -31.48 14.32 1.61
C ILE A 38 -32.71 14.42 0.71
N ALA A 39 -32.64 15.27 -0.31
CA ALA A 39 -33.72 15.46 -1.25
C ALA A 39 -33.71 14.41 -2.37
N GLU A 40 -32.53 14.04 -2.85
CA GLU A 40 -32.32 13.07 -3.93
C GLU A 40 -30.92 12.45 -3.80
N VAL A 41 -30.81 11.14 -4.02
CA VAL A 41 -29.54 10.42 -4.12
C VAL A 41 -29.22 10.23 -5.60
N LEU A 42 -28.30 11.00 -6.13
CA LEU A 42 -27.90 10.94 -7.55
C LEU A 42 -26.92 9.81 -7.87
N SER A 43 -26.12 9.38 -6.89
CA SER A 43 -25.27 8.21 -6.99
C SER A 43 -25.04 7.64 -5.60
N ASP A 44 -25.16 6.34 -5.45
CA ASP A 44 -24.75 5.61 -4.27
C ASP A 44 -23.55 4.76 -4.64
N VAL A 45 -22.35 5.19 -4.21
CA VAL A 45 -21.11 4.44 -4.38
C VAL A 45 -20.65 4.06 -3.00
N GLU A 46 -20.90 2.82 -2.63
CA GLU A 46 -20.40 2.26 -1.39
C GLU A 46 -18.86 2.16 -1.49
N HIS A 47 -18.18 3.14 -0.90
CA HIS A 47 -16.80 3.01 -0.51
C HIS A 47 -16.78 2.56 0.94
N ASP A 48 -16.81 1.26 1.15
CA ASP A 48 -16.52 0.68 2.45
C ASP A 48 -15.04 0.95 2.78
N MET A 49 -14.79 2.13 3.31
CA MET A 49 -13.52 2.55 3.90
C MET A 49 -13.61 2.37 5.42
N GLY A 50 -14.16 1.24 5.87
CA GLY A 50 -14.16 0.89 7.28
C GLY A 50 -12.72 0.76 7.81
N GLU A 51 -12.50 1.20 9.06
CA GLU A 51 -11.20 0.98 9.76
C GLU A 51 -10.75 -0.48 9.67
N ALA A 52 -11.69 -1.44 9.64
CA ALA A 52 -11.42 -2.84 9.41
C ALA A 52 -10.78 -3.13 8.04
N ALA A 53 -11.23 -2.50 6.95
CA ALA A 53 -10.67 -2.72 5.62
C ALA A 53 -9.29 -2.06 5.46
N ALA A 54 -9.04 -0.92 6.11
CA ALA A 54 -7.72 -0.29 6.16
C ALA A 54 -6.75 -1.13 6.98
N LEU A 55 -7.14 -1.58 8.18
CA LEU A 55 -6.35 -2.47 9.03
C LEU A 55 -6.09 -3.83 8.36
N GLU A 56 -7.07 -4.38 7.65
CA GLU A 56 -6.92 -5.63 6.90
C GLU A 56 -5.96 -5.43 5.71
N LYS A 57 -6.04 -4.31 5.02
CA LYS A 57 -5.14 -3.95 3.92
C LYS A 57 -3.70 -3.81 4.42
N ASP A 58 -3.48 -3.05 5.48
CA ASP A 58 -2.16 -2.84 6.09
C ASP A 58 -1.60 -4.15 6.64
N GLY A 59 -2.45 -4.99 7.25
CA GLY A 59 -2.08 -6.32 7.72
C GLY A 59 -1.63 -7.25 6.59
N VAL A 60 -2.29 -7.23 5.44
CA VAL A 60 -1.91 -8.06 4.28
C VAL A 60 -0.60 -7.58 3.67
N GLU A 61 -0.38 -6.27 3.54
CA GLU A 61 0.88 -5.73 3.02
C GLU A 61 2.05 -6.04 3.95
N ALA A 62 1.89 -5.88 5.26
CA ALA A 62 2.90 -6.25 6.26
C ALA A 62 3.27 -7.74 6.19
N HIS A 63 2.27 -8.62 6.08
CA HIS A 63 2.49 -10.06 5.93
C HIS A 63 3.18 -10.42 4.61
N LEU A 64 2.85 -9.73 3.53
CA LEU A 64 3.51 -9.93 2.23
C LEU A 64 4.96 -9.48 2.30
N GLN A 65 5.24 -8.33 2.92
CA GLN A 65 6.58 -7.82 3.15
C GLN A 65 7.42 -8.79 3.98
N GLU A 66 6.87 -9.36 5.05
CA GLU A 66 7.54 -10.36 5.87
C GLU A 66 7.88 -11.61 5.06
N ALA A 67 6.91 -12.20 4.37
CA ALA A 67 7.08 -13.39 3.58
C ALA A 67 8.10 -13.20 2.42
N LEU A 68 8.08 -12.04 1.76
CA LEU A 68 9.03 -11.74 0.68
C LEU A 68 10.43 -11.37 1.21
N ALA A 69 10.53 -10.85 2.43
CA ALA A 69 11.83 -10.66 3.08
C ALA A 69 12.51 -11.99 3.40
N ASP A 70 11.73 -13.00 3.82
CA ASP A 70 12.23 -14.35 4.10
C ASP A 70 12.52 -15.15 2.81
N ALA A 71 11.83 -14.83 1.71
CA ALA A 71 11.97 -15.51 0.44
C ALA A 71 12.03 -14.51 -0.74
N PRO A 72 13.09 -13.68 -0.84
CA PRO A 72 13.19 -12.60 -1.83
C PRO A 72 13.24 -13.10 -3.28
N HIS A 73 13.54 -14.37 -3.51
CA HIS A 73 13.51 -15.01 -4.83
C HIS A 73 12.11 -15.00 -5.48
N TRP A 74 11.03 -14.76 -4.71
CA TRP A 74 9.71 -14.52 -5.27
C TRP A 74 9.57 -13.15 -5.96
N CYS A 75 10.45 -12.21 -5.63
CA CYS A 75 10.53 -10.91 -6.32
C CYS A 75 11.38 -10.97 -7.59
N GLY A 76 12.28 -11.97 -7.70
CA GLY A 76 13.15 -12.22 -8.84
C GLY A 76 14.10 -13.36 -8.55
N GLU A 77 14.41 -14.16 -9.58
CA GLU A 77 15.25 -15.33 -9.42
C GLU A 77 16.64 -14.96 -8.85
N GLY A 78 17.04 -15.67 -7.81
CA GLY A 78 18.35 -15.48 -7.17
C GLY A 78 18.49 -14.20 -6.34
N PHE A 79 17.42 -13.45 -6.13
CA PHE A 79 17.46 -12.24 -5.28
C PHE A 79 17.80 -12.62 -3.84
N ARG A 80 18.62 -11.78 -3.23
CA ARG A 80 19.08 -11.89 -1.85
C ARG A 80 18.74 -10.60 -1.10
N LEU A 81 18.08 -10.73 0.05
CA LEU A 81 17.76 -9.57 0.89
C LEU A 81 19.03 -8.97 1.47
N VAL A 82 19.18 -7.66 1.35
CA VAL A 82 20.20 -6.87 2.04
C VAL A 82 19.59 -6.20 3.27
N ARG A 83 18.44 -5.54 3.10
CA ARG A 83 17.78 -4.83 4.20
C ARG A 83 16.30 -4.60 3.91
N ARG A 84 15.49 -4.72 4.95
CA ARG A 84 14.09 -4.25 5.00
C ARG A 84 14.08 -2.77 5.32
N GLU A 85 13.05 -2.07 4.83
CA GLU A 85 12.84 -0.65 5.11
C GLU A 85 14.10 0.18 4.86
N TRP A 86 14.60 0.12 3.64
CA TRP A 86 15.80 0.87 3.25
C TRP A 86 15.53 2.37 3.29
N PRO A 87 16.24 3.14 4.11
CA PRO A 87 15.94 4.56 4.30
C PRO A 87 16.29 5.37 3.07
N THR A 88 15.38 6.25 2.67
CA THR A 88 15.64 7.37 1.77
C THR A 88 15.17 8.66 2.44
N ASP A 89 15.52 9.81 1.87
CA ASP A 89 15.10 11.13 2.38
C ASP A 89 13.59 11.41 2.17
N ILE A 90 12.91 10.58 1.41
CA ILE A 90 11.45 10.70 1.15
C ILE A 90 10.62 9.54 1.71
N GLY A 91 11.24 8.66 2.49
CA GLY A 91 10.62 7.48 3.10
C GLY A 91 11.39 6.19 2.83
N PRO A 92 11.06 5.09 3.53
CA PRO A 92 11.72 3.81 3.34
C PRO A 92 11.20 3.07 2.10
N VAL A 93 12.10 2.33 1.44
CA VAL A 93 11.75 1.30 0.46
C VAL A 93 11.54 -0.03 1.19
N ASP A 94 10.53 -0.79 0.84
CA ASP A 94 10.14 -2.01 1.56
C ASP A 94 11.29 -3.01 1.67
N LEU A 95 11.91 -3.40 0.55
CA LEU A 95 13.09 -4.28 0.55
C LEU A 95 14.18 -3.72 -0.37
N MET A 96 15.42 -3.80 0.10
CA MET A 96 16.60 -3.62 -0.72
C MET A 96 17.28 -4.98 -0.88
N CYS A 97 17.47 -5.39 -2.13
CA CYS A 97 18.02 -6.69 -2.50
C CYS A 97 19.26 -6.56 -3.39
N ARG A 98 19.94 -7.68 -3.59
CA ARG A 98 20.94 -7.92 -4.62
C ARG A 98 20.44 -9.03 -5.53
N ASP A 99 20.66 -8.91 -6.84
CA ASP A 99 20.45 -9.98 -7.78
C ASP A 99 21.67 -10.93 -7.88
N PRO A 100 21.65 -11.97 -8.74
CA PRO A 100 22.79 -12.87 -8.91
C PRO A 100 24.07 -12.19 -9.40
N GLU A 101 23.96 -11.10 -10.15
CA GLU A 101 25.07 -10.29 -10.66
C GLU A 101 25.58 -9.27 -9.64
N ASP A 102 25.03 -9.29 -8.43
CA ASP A 102 25.33 -8.38 -7.33
C ASP A 102 24.91 -6.92 -7.59
N GLU A 103 23.93 -6.72 -8.48
CA GLU A 103 23.34 -5.40 -8.74
C GLU A 103 22.25 -5.07 -7.72
N TRP A 104 22.05 -3.77 -7.45
CA TRP A 104 21.06 -3.30 -6.49
C TRP A 104 19.64 -3.36 -7.05
N ILE A 105 18.72 -3.88 -6.23
CA ILE A 105 17.29 -3.99 -6.54
C ILE A 105 16.48 -3.38 -5.41
N ALA A 106 15.69 -2.36 -5.73
CA ALA A 106 14.68 -1.78 -4.83
C ALA A 106 13.32 -2.43 -5.09
N VAL A 107 12.73 -3.03 -4.08
CA VAL A 107 11.42 -3.71 -4.19
C VAL A 107 10.38 -2.92 -3.40
N GLU A 108 9.31 -2.53 -4.06
CA GLU A 108 8.10 -1.95 -3.47
C GLU A 108 7.02 -3.03 -3.40
N ILE A 109 6.35 -3.16 -2.26
CA ILE A 109 5.38 -4.21 -2.01
C ILE A 109 4.01 -3.62 -1.79
N LYS A 110 3.00 -4.14 -2.50
CA LYS A 110 1.60 -3.70 -2.37
C LYS A 110 0.66 -4.90 -2.44
N ARG A 111 -0.48 -4.79 -1.78
CA ARG A 111 -1.57 -5.74 -2.03
C ARG A 111 -2.08 -5.62 -3.46
N ILE A 112 -2.25 -4.39 -3.94
CA ILE A 112 -2.65 -4.09 -5.31
C ILE A 112 -1.66 -3.09 -5.91
N GLY A 113 -0.96 -3.49 -6.98
CA GLY A 113 -0.08 -2.63 -7.75
C GLY A 113 -0.87 -1.64 -8.61
N THR A 114 -0.74 -0.36 -8.30
CA THR A 114 -1.43 0.75 -8.97
C THR A 114 -0.41 1.69 -9.64
N ILE A 115 -0.90 2.65 -10.42
CA ILE A 115 -0.08 3.73 -10.97
C ILE A 115 0.69 4.45 -9.85
N ASP A 116 0.02 4.75 -8.72
CA ASP A 116 0.64 5.45 -7.59
C ASP A 116 1.81 4.66 -6.99
N ALA A 117 1.71 3.31 -6.94
CA ALA A 117 2.81 2.46 -6.48
C ALA A 117 4.02 2.54 -7.41
N ILE A 118 3.82 2.55 -8.73
CA ILE A 118 4.89 2.74 -9.71
C ILE A 118 5.52 4.14 -9.59
N GLU A 119 4.71 5.17 -9.39
CA GLU A 119 5.21 6.52 -9.18
C GLU A 119 5.98 6.66 -7.86
N GLN A 120 5.54 5.99 -6.80
CA GLN A 120 6.25 5.93 -5.53
C GLN A 120 7.62 5.28 -5.72
N LEU A 121 7.69 4.11 -6.34
CA LEU A 121 8.93 3.40 -6.61
C LEU A 121 9.86 4.21 -7.54
N THR A 122 9.30 4.90 -8.54
CA THR A 122 10.07 5.79 -9.41
C THR A 122 10.79 6.87 -8.60
N ARG A 123 10.07 7.55 -7.68
CA ARG A 123 10.66 8.58 -6.81
C ARG A 123 11.76 7.99 -5.90
N TYR A 124 11.56 6.80 -5.35
CA TYR A 124 12.60 6.13 -4.57
C TYR A 124 13.84 5.83 -5.40
N LEU A 125 13.69 5.30 -6.60
CA LEU A 125 14.81 5.01 -7.50
C LEU A 125 15.59 6.28 -7.87
N GLU A 126 14.91 7.41 -8.10
CA GLU A 126 15.55 8.70 -8.35
C GLU A 126 16.45 9.12 -7.17
N ARG A 127 16.02 8.90 -5.93
CA ARG A 127 16.80 9.21 -4.73
C ARG A 127 17.96 8.25 -4.51
N ILE A 128 17.72 6.94 -4.65
CA ILE A 128 18.72 5.90 -4.49
C ILE A 128 19.86 6.08 -5.51
N ARG A 129 19.52 6.36 -6.75
CA ARG A 129 20.48 6.53 -7.85
C ARG A 129 21.35 7.79 -7.76
N LEU A 130 21.10 8.68 -6.80
CA LEU A 130 22.00 9.79 -6.48
C LEU A 130 23.30 9.29 -5.85
N ASP A 131 23.30 8.13 -5.19
CA ASP A 131 24.52 7.47 -4.76
C ASP A 131 25.19 6.79 -5.96
N PRO A 132 26.44 7.16 -6.31
CA PRO A 132 27.16 6.55 -7.43
C PRO A 132 27.28 5.03 -7.33
N ALA A 133 27.35 4.47 -6.11
CA ALA A 133 27.40 3.02 -5.88
C ALA A 133 26.09 2.31 -6.19
N MET A 134 25.00 3.06 -6.32
CA MET A 134 23.64 2.56 -6.61
C MET A 134 23.03 3.15 -7.88
N ALA A 135 23.83 3.80 -8.73
CA ALA A 135 23.37 4.51 -9.92
C ALA A 135 22.60 3.60 -10.90
N GLN A 136 22.86 2.29 -10.89
CA GLN A 136 22.20 1.29 -11.72
C GLN A 136 21.11 0.50 -10.95
N CYS A 137 20.69 0.96 -9.77
CA CYS A 137 19.65 0.29 -9.00
C CYS A 137 18.38 0.12 -9.84
N ARG A 138 17.90 -1.13 -9.97
CA ARG A 138 16.64 -1.46 -10.65
C ARG A 138 15.48 -1.47 -9.67
N GLY A 139 14.26 -1.35 -10.19
CA GLY A 139 13.05 -1.37 -9.38
C GLY A 139 12.16 -2.56 -9.73
N VAL A 140 11.58 -3.17 -8.71
CA VAL A 140 10.58 -4.24 -8.84
C VAL A 140 9.35 -3.88 -8.02
N LEU A 141 8.16 -3.87 -8.64
CA LEU A 141 6.89 -3.84 -7.94
C LEU A 141 6.40 -5.27 -7.70
N ALA A 142 6.35 -5.71 -6.45
CA ALA A 142 5.78 -6.99 -6.04
C ALA A 142 4.37 -6.78 -5.47
N ALA A 143 3.35 -7.44 -6.02
CA ALA A 143 1.98 -7.28 -5.53
C ALA A 143 1.18 -8.58 -5.72
N GLN A 144 0.07 -8.73 -4.97
CA GLN A 144 -0.84 -9.86 -5.22
C GLN A 144 -1.56 -9.73 -6.56
N THR A 145 -1.80 -8.51 -7.00
CA THR A 145 -2.38 -8.21 -8.33
C THR A 145 -1.84 -6.87 -8.81
N VAL A 146 -1.42 -6.78 -10.06
CA VAL A 146 -0.96 -5.54 -10.69
C VAL A 146 -1.99 -5.09 -11.72
N LYS A 147 -2.51 -3.88 -11.56
CA LYS A 147 -3.49 -3.30 -12.50
C LYS A 147 -2.89 -3.13 -13.90
N PRO A 148 -3.68 -3.35 -14.99
CA PRO A 148 -3.16 -3.25 -16.36
C PRO A 148 -2.46 -1.92 -16.66
N GLN A 149 -3.00 -0.80 -16.17
CA GLN A 149 -2.40 0.53 -16.38
C GLN A 149 -1.06 0.68 -15.63
N ALA A 150 -0.93 0.03 -14.45
CA ALA A 150 0.33 0.04 -13.70
C ALA A 150 1.41 -0.78 -14.42
N ARG A 151 1.04 -1.92 -15.04
CA ARG A 151 1.97 -2.72 -15.87
C ARG A 151 2.54 -1.89 -17.01
N VAL A 152 1.68 -1.22 -17.78
CA VAL A 152 2.09 -0.35 -18.90
C VAL A 152 3.04 0.76 -18.41
N LEU A 153 2.72 1.40 -17.29
CA LEU A 153 3.57 2.45 -16.73
C LEU A 153 4.92 1.88 -16.24
N ALA A 154 4.92 0.73 -15.56
CA ALA A 154 6.13 0.05 -15.09
C ALA A 154 7.08 -0.23 -16.25
N GLU A 155 6.58 -0.88 -17.30
CA GLU A 155 7.33 -1.21 -18.52
C GLU A 155 7.92 0.04 -19.17
N SER A 156 7.15 1.12 -19.28
CA SER A 156 7.61 2.39 -19.85
C SER A 156 8.74 3.05 -19.05
N ARG A 157 8.86 2.73 -17.76
CA ARG A 157 9.88 3.27 -16.83
C ARG A 157 11.03 2.29 -16.57
N GLY A 158 11.03 1.12 -17.21
CA GLY A 158 12.00 0.07 -16.93
C GLY A 158 11.92 -0.48 -15.51
N ILE A 159 10.72 -0.46 -14.92
CA ILE A 159 10.41 -1.08 -13.64
C ILE A 159 9.82 -2.45 -13.91
N GLU A 160 10.40 -3.47 -13.29
CA GLU A 160 9.88 -4.83 -13.34
C GLU A 160 8.66 -4.96 -12.40
N TRP A 161 7.77 -5.90 -12.69
CA TRP A 161 6.65 -6.20 -11.80
C TRP A 161 6.43 -7.71 -11.70
N VAL A 162 5.98 -8.15 -10.54
CA VAL A 162 5.66 -9.55 -10.26
C VAL A 162 4.37 -9.66 -9.46
N GLU A 163 3.52 -10.62 -9.84
CA GLU A 163 2.36 -10.99 -9.03
C GLU A 163 2.71 -12.15 -8.11
N VAL A 164 2.47 -11.99 -6.82
CA VAL A 164 2.88 -12.92 -5.77
C VAL A 164 1.67 -13.37 -4.97
N ASP A 165 1.36 -14.66 -5.00
CA ASP A 165 0.32 -15.24 -4.15
C ASP A 165 0.88 -15.51 -2.74
N LEU A 166 0.42 -14.73 -1.77
CA LEU A 166 0.84 -14.84 -0.36
C LEU A 166 0.58 -16.25 0.21
N ALA A 167 -0.51 -16.92 -0.18
CA ALA A 167 -0.82 -18.26 0.31
C ALA A 167 0.20 -19.29 -0.22
N VAL A 168 0.64 -19.13 -1.46
CA VAL A 168 1.67 -19.98 -2.07
C VAL A 168 3.03 -19.77 -1.38
N VAL A 169 3.44 -18.50 -1.21
CA VAL A 169 4.71 -18.16 -0.55
C VAL A 169 4.75 -18.77 0.86
N ARG A 170 3.72 -18.56 1.65
CA ARG A 170 3.62 -19.10 3.01
C ARG A 170 3.60 -20.63 3.02
N GLY A 171 2.83 -21.26 2.17
CA GLY A 171 2.76 -22.72 2.09
C GLY A 171 4.08 -23.39 1.66
N VAL A 172 4.95 -22.69 0.94
CA VAL A 172 6.32 -23.15 0.65
C VAL A 172 7.23 -22.92 1.85
N LEU A 173 7.18 -21.76 2.49
CA LEU A 173 7.96 -21.47 3.69
C LEU A 173 7.67 -22.45 4.83
N ASP A 174 6.41 -22.74 5.12
CA ASP A 174 6.01 -23.70 6.16
C ASP A 174 6.54 -25.11 5.86
N ARG A 175 6.56 -25.53 4.60
CA ARG A 175 7.13 -26.84 4.19
C ARG A 175 8.66 -26.88 4.35
N VAL A 176 9.34 -25.80 4.04
CA VAL A 176 10.81 -25.72 4.19
C VAL A 176 11.18 -25.75 5.66
N LEU A 177 10.47 -24.99 6.50
CA LEU A 177 10.71 -24.97 7.95
C LEU A 177 10.41 -26.32 8.62
N THR A 178 9.37 -27.04 8.18
CA THR A 178 9.05 -28.38 8.68
C THR A 178 9.96 -29.49 8.15
N ALA A 179 10.54 -29.33 6.97
CA ALA A 179 11.49 -30.28 6.38
C ALA A 179 12.94 -30.11 6.88
N GLY A 180 13.26 -28.96 7.46
CA GLY A 180 14.62 -28.60 7.93
C GLY A 180 14.93 -29.01 9.37
N VAL A 181 14.08 -29.80 10.01
CA VAL A 181 14.34 -30.35 11.36
C VAL A 181 14.92 -31.75 11.20
N PHE A 182 16.21 -31.83 10.82
CA PHE A 182 17.11 -32.94 11.12
C PHE A 182 18.55 -32.45 11.18
#